data_a42f52a4bf651c34a90e04c690486be8
#
_entry.id   a42f52a4bf651c34a90e04c690486be8
#
_cell.length_a   1.000
_cell.length_b   1.000
_cell.length_c   1.000
_cell.angle_alpha   90.00
_cell.angle_beta   90.00
_cell.angle_gamma   90.00
#
_symmetry.space_group_name_H-M   'P 1'
#
loop_
_entity.id
_entity.type
_entity.pdbx_description
1 polymer ?
#
loop_
_entity_poly.entity_id
_entity_poly.type
_entity_poly.pdbx_seq_one_letter_code
_entity_poly.pdbx_strand_id
1 'polypeptide(L)'
;MDSIKSIINYINRKYGYDPILLIKTNPLNIKKIKNPSLKVQIEAVKRDGRAIKYIQNPSLKVQIEAVRQSPDILKHIQEPSEEVQLEAVRHRGFAIKHIKNPSETLKLEAVKYCCYAIKHIEKPSEELQLIAVKQDGTAIKYIKEPTQIAQLEAIRKNPDAIKHIKNPSIKAQLEAVKLNKSVLIYIKNPSIKAQLEAVKQCGTIIYLIKNPCEEVQLAAIHNNVEAIKDIKNPTPKVQVEVVKRKPQLIKRIKNPCEEAKIIAKIGGL
;
A
#
# COMPACT_ATOMS: atom_id res chain seq x y z
N MET A 1 -39.31 -0.71 -29.33
CA MET A 1 -38.34 -0.27 -30.38
C MET A 1 -38.94 0.72 -31.38
N ASP A 2 -40.22 0.67 -31.60
CA ASP A 2 -40.89 1.50 -32.64
C ASP A 2 -41.12 2.96 -32.26
N SER A 3 -41.26 3.26 -30.98
CA SER A 3 -41.46 4.68 -30.52
C SER A 3 -40.25 5.59 -30.75
N ILE A 4 -39.02 5.07 -30.66
CA ILE A 4 -37.80 5.86 -30.92
C ILE A 4 -37.61 6.12 -32.39
N LYS A 5 -37.91 5.14 -33.26
CA LYS A 5 -37.89 5.33 -34.72
C LYS A 5 -38.94 6.38 -35.16
N SER A 6 -40.12 6.36 -34.58
CA SER A 6 -41.17 7.34 -34.90
C SER A 6 -40.79 8.76 -34.42
N ILE A 7 -40.15 8.91 -33.25
CA ILE A 7 -39.64 10.19 -32.76
C ILE A 7 -38.51 10.71 -33.66
N ILE A 8 -37.57 9.86 -34.06
CA ILE A 8 -36.48 10.24 -34.97
C ILE A 8 -37.04 10.67 -36.31
N ASN A 9 -38.01 9.95 -36.86
CA ASN A 9 -38.67 10.30 -38.10
C ASN A 9 -39.48 11.60 -38.01
N TYR A 10 -40.14 11.86 -36.87
CA TYR A 10 -40.87 13.13 -36.62
C TYR A 10 -39.90 14.33 -36.54
N ILE A 11 -38.79 14.18 -35.78
CA ILE A 11 -37.75 15.22 -35.62
C ILE A 11 -37.11 15.49 -37.01
N ASN A 12 -36.77 14.46 -37.79
CA ASN A 12 -36.18 14.61 -39.12
C ASN A 12 -37.12 15.32 -40.10
N ARG A 13 -38.44 15.07 -40.04
CA ARG A 13 -39.42 15.74 -40.89
C ARG A 13 -39.71 17.20 -40.50
N LYS A 14 -39.71 17.50 -39.21
CA LYS A 14 -40.14 18.84 -38.72
C LYS A 14 -38.99 19.84 -38.51
N TYR A 15 -37.79 19.35 -38.16
CA TYR A 15 -36.65 20.22 -37.75
C TYR A 15 -35.34 19.92 -38.51
N GLY A 16 -35.37 19.02 -39.51
CA GLY A 16 -34.17 18.47 -40.09
C GLY A 16 -33.43 17.50 -39.15
N TYR A 17 -32.58 16.64 -39.73
CA TYR A 17 -31.76 15.72 -38.90
C TYR A 17 -30.65 16.48 -38.20
N ASP A 18 -30.80 16.69 -36.89
CA ASP A 18 -29.74 17.26 -36.05
C ASP A 18 -29.06 16.13 -35.26
N PRO A 19 -27.86 15.66 -35.67
CA PRO A 19 -27.10 14.65 -34.98
C PRO A 19 -26.73 15.06 -33.54
N ILE A 20 -26.56 16.39 -33.28
CA ILE A 20 -26.23 16.91 -31.95
C ILE A 20 -27.41 16.70 -30.97
N LEU A 21 -28.63 16.98 -31.43
CA LEU A 21 -29.82 16.77 -30.61
C LEU A 21 -29.98 15.29 -30.24
N LEU A 22 -29.72 14.37 -31.18
CA LEU A 22 -29.77 12.93 -30.93
C LEU A 22 -28.72 12.49 -29.91
N ILE A 23 -27.50 13.07 -29.93
CA ILE A 23 -26.45 12.81 -28.96
C ILE A 23 -26.80 13.41 -27.59
N LYS A 24 -27.44 14.56 -27.54
CA LYS A 24 -27.90 15.18 -26.29
C LYS A 24 -28.92 14.33 -25.56
N THR A 25 -29.80 13.62 -26.25
CA THR A 25 -30.75 12.68 -25.62
C THR A 25 -30.08 11.42 -25.11
N ASN A 26 -29.13 10.83 -25.87
CA ASN A 26 -28.31 9.69 -25.43
C ASN A 26 -27.01 9.65 -26.27
N PRO A 27 -25.83 9.83 -25.63
CA PRO A 27 -24.54 9.85 -26.33
C PRO A 27 -24.25 8.57 -27.14
N LEU A 28 -24.73 7.41 -26.66
CA LEU A 28 -24.54 6.13 -27.36
C LEU A 28 -25.38 6.00 -28.65
N ASN A 29 -26.25 6.95 -28.95
CA ASN A 29 -26.93 7.03 -30.25
C ASN A 29 -25.98 7.31 -31.40
N ILE A 30 -24.71 7.69 -31.13
CA ILE A 30 -23.67 7.84 -32.17
C ILE A 30 -23.55 6.61 -33.03
N LYS A 31 -23.80 5.41 -32.50
CA LYS A 31 -23.82 4.13 -33.26
C LYS A 31 -24.87 4.09 -34.40
N LYS A 32 -25.85 5.00 -34.38
CA LYS A 32 -26.90 5.12 -35.40
C LYS A 32 -26.58 6.18 -36.46
N ILE A 33 -25.51 6.96 -36.28
CA ILE A 33 -25.13 8.05 -37.16
C ILE A 33 -24.03 7.53 -38.09
N LYS A 34 -24.33 7.49 -39.41
CA LYS A 34 -23.36 7.14 -40.44
C LYS A 34 -22.37 8.31 -40.61
N ASN A 35 -21.08 8.06 -40.50
CA ASN A 35 -20.02 9.07 -40.64
C ASN A 35 -20.26 10.33 -39.77
N PRO A 36 -20.29 10.22 -38.44
CA PRO A 36 -20.51 11.37 -37.57
C PRO A 36 -19.39 12.40 -37.72
N SER A 37 -19.75 13.70 -37.83
CA SER A 37 -18.76 14.77 -37.91
C SER A 37 -17.92 14.85 -36.61
N LEU A 38 -16.72 15.43 -36.68
CA LEU A 38 -15.83 15.59 -35.52
C LEU A 38 -16.56 16.27 -34.32
N LYS A 39 -17.39 17.27 -34.57
CA LYS A 39 -18.19 17.95 -33.54
C LYS A 39 -19.15 16.99 -32.85
N VAL A 40 -19.81 16.12 -33.59
CA VAL A 40 -20.75 15.12 -33.05
C VAL A 40 -19.99 14.06 -32.26
N GLN A 41 -18.83 13.61 -32.75
CA GLN A 41 -17.97 12.64 -32.04
C GLN A 41 -17.51 13.19 -30.68
N ILE A 42 -16.99 14.43 -30.66
CA ILE A 42 -16.52 15.10 -29.44
C ILE A 42 -17.67 15.28 -28.46
N GLU A 43 -18.84 15.74 -28.91
CA GLU A 43 -20.00 15.93 -28.03
C GLU A 43 -20.45 14.60 -27.41
N ALA A 44 -20.43 13.52 -28.21
CA ALA A 44 -20.79 12.18 -27.71
C ALA A 44 -19.82 11.68 -26.63
N VAL A 45 -18.49 11.74 -26.87
CA VAL A 45 -17.50 11.23 -25.92
C VAL A 45 -17.37 12.12 -24.67
N LYS A 46 -17.60 13.42 -24.76
CA LYS A 46 -17.66 14.32 -23.60
C LYS A 46 -18.80 13.97 -22.65
N ARG A 47 -19.93 13.53 -23.19
CA ARG A 47 -21.10 13.13 -22.39
C ARG A 47 -20.97 11.72 -21.85
N ASP A 48 -20.42 10.82 -22.65
CA ASP A 48 -20.15 9.43 -22.28
C ASP A 48 -18.95 8.89 -23.08
N GLY A 49 -17.79 8.73 -22.41
CA GLY A 49 -16.57 8.21 -23.03
C GLY A 49 -16.78 6.88 -23.74
N ARG A 50 -17.76 6.06 -23.31
CA ARG A 50 -18.09 4.78 -23.96
C ARG A 50 -18.57 4.93 -25.40
N ALA A 51 -18.99 6.13 -25.82
CA ALA A 51 -19.37 6.42 -27.20
C ALA A 51 -18.23 6.15 -28.20
N ILE A 52 -16.95 6.24 -27.75
CA ILE A 52 -15.78 5.98 -28.61
C ILE A 52 -15.79 4.59 -29.22
N LYS A 53 -16.41 3.59 -28.56
CA LYS A 53 -16.51 2.21 -29.06
C LYS A 53 -17.24 2.11 -30.41
N TYR A 54 -18.05 3.11 -30.72
CA TYR A 54 -18.87 3.16 -31.92
C TYR A 54 -18.33 4.12 -32.99
N ILE A 55 -17.14 4.69 -32.76
CA ILE A 55 -16.48 5.62 -33.67
C ILE A 55 -15.34 4.85 -34.38
N GLN A 56 -15.43 4.74 -35.68
CA GLN A 56 -14.34 4.15 -36.49
C GLN A 56 -13.19 5.16 -36.58
N ASN A 57 -11.97 4.72 -36.35
CA ASN A 57 -10.74 5.53 -36.39
C ASN A 57 -10.88 6.89 -35.69
N PRO A 58 -11.17 6.93 -34.38
CA PRO A 58 -11.33 8.19 -33.66
C PRO A 58 -10.04 9.01 -33.72
N SER A 59 -10.15 10.31 -34.06
CA SER A 59 -9.00 11.21 -34.06
C SER A 59 -8.39 11.35 -32.65
N LEU A 60 -7.13 11.78 -32.58
CA LEU A 60 -6.43 12.02 -31.31
C LEU A 60 -7.29 12.89 -30.34
N LYS A 61 -7.89 13.95 -30.85
CA LYS A 61 -8.76 14.84 -30.06
C LYS A 61 -9.97 14.11 -29.46
N VAL A 62 -10.59 13.21 -30.21
CA VAL A 62 -11.72 12.40 -29.74
C VAL A 62 -11.26 11.41 -28.66
N GLN A 63 -10.10 10.76 -28.87
CA GLN A 63 -9.52 9.85 -27.91
C GLN A 63 -9.20 10.55 -26.58
N ILE A 64 -8.56 11.73 -26.63
CA ILE A 64 -8.25 12.55 -25.44
C ILE A 64 -9.51 12.91 -24.68
N GLU A 65 -10.55 13.43 -25.37
CA GLU A 65 -11.81 13.78 -24.72
C GLU A 65 -12.51 12.56 -24.09
N ALA A 66 -12.42 11.40 -24.73
CA ALA A 66 -12.98 10.16 -24.19
C ALA A 66 -12.26 9.71 -22.91
N VAL A 67 -10.91 9.75 -22.86
CA VAL A 67 -10.15 9.35 -21.65
C VAL A 67 -10.26 10.39 -20.54
N ARG A 68 -10.46 11.69 -20.86
CA ARG A 68 -10.77 12.72 -19.87
C ARG A 68 -12.08 12.44 -19.17
N GLN A 69 -13.09 12.07 -19.91
CA GLN A 69 -14.39 11.72 -19.36
C GLN A 69 -14.35 10.42 -18.57
N SER A 70 -13.62 9.40 -19.07
CA SER A 70 -13.48 8.11 -18.41
C SER A 70 -12.12 7.45 -18.75
N PRO A 71 -11.12 7.53 -17.85
CA PRO A 71 -9.80 6.94 -18.09
C PRO A 71 -9.80 5.43 -18.37
N ASP A 72 -10.77 4.69 -17.81
CA ASP A 72 -10.90 3.25 -18.04
C ASP A 72 -11.32 2.90 -19.48
N ILE A 73 -11.69 3.90 -20.29
CA ILE A 73 -12.00 3.70 -21.71
C ILE A 73 -10.75 3.36 -22.54
N LEU A 74 -9.56 3.66 -22.01
CA LEU A 74 -8.28 3.37 -22.65
C LEU A 74 -8.18 1.92 -23.14
N LYS A 75 -8.75 0.96 -22.41
CA LYS A 75 -8.80 -0.46 -22.78
C LYS A 75 -9.58 -0.75 -24.09
N HIS A 76 -10.35 0.21 -24.58
CA HIS A 76 -11.16 0.08 -25.78
C HIS A 76 -10.61 0.89 -26.98
N ILE A 77 -9.50 1.59 -26.81
CA ILE A 77 -8.80 2.30 -27.87
C ILE A 77 -7.71 1.38 -28.39
N GLN A 78 -7.75 1.09 -29.69
CA GLN A 78 -6.69 0.30 -30.33
C GLN A 78 -5.43 1.17 -30.43
N GLU A 79 -4.30 0.65 -29.97
CA GLU A 79 -2.98 1.30 -30.04
C GLU A 79 -3.01 2.80 -29.67
N PRO A 80 -3.45 3.16 -28.45
CA PRO A 80 -3.50 4.55 -28.04
C PRO A 80 -2.08 5.14 -28.03
N SER A 81 -1.93 6.35 -28.59
CA SER A 81 -0.66 7.07 -28.54
C SER A 81 -0.23 7.34 -27.09
N GLU A 82 1.07 7.59 -26.86
CA GLU A 82 1.58 7.90 -25.52
C GLU A 82 0.89 9.13 -24.94
N GLU A 83 0.52 10.11 -25.76
CA GLU A 83 -0.22 11.31 -25.34
C GLU A 83 -1.60 10.94 -24.73
N VAL A 84 -2.34 10.03 -25.38
CA VAL A 84 -3.64 9.53 -24.87
C VAL A 84 -3.45 8.73 -23.59
N GLN A 85 -2.39 7.91 -23.52
CA GLN A 85 -2.04 7.14 -22.34
C GLN A 85 -1.69 8.05 -21.16
N LEU A 86 -0.87 9.09 -21.39
CA LEU A 86 -0.51 10.11 -20.38
C LEU A 86 -1.74 10.82 -19.86
N GLU A 87 -2.62 11.26 -20.74
CA GLU A 87 -3.86 11.92 -20.35
C GLU A 87 -4.71 11.01 -19.45
N ALA A 88 -4.84 9.73 -19.81
CA ALA A 88 -5.59 8.76 -19.00
C ALA A 88 -4.97 8.57 -17.61
N VAL A 89 -3.65 8.40 -17.49
CA VAL A 89 -2.97 8.18 -16.19
C VAL A 89 -2.95 9.45 -15.34
N ARG A 90 -2.91 10.65 -15.93
CA ARG A 90 -3.01 11.92 -15.22
C ARG A 90 -4.38 12.14 -14.58
N HIS A 91 -5.44 11.71 -15.27
CA HIS A 91 -6.78 11.73 -14.69
C HIS A 91 -7.00 10.63 -13.66
N ARG A 92 -6.39 9.47 -13.86
CA ARG A 92 -6.50 8.33 -12.96
C ARG A 92 -5.27 7.43 -13.06
N GLY A 93 -4.35 7.49 -12.09
CA GLY A 93 -3.13 6.67 -12.07
C GLY A 93 -3.37 5.17 -12.31
N PHE A 94 -4.51 4.64 -11.85
CA PHE A 94 -4.90 3.24 -12.11
C PHE A 94 -5.16 2.89 -13.58
N ALA A 95 -5.29 3.87 -14.49
CA ALA A 95 -5.44 3.60 -15.91
C ALA A 95 -4.22 2.86 -16.48
N ILE A 96 -3.05 2.94 -15.83
CA ILE A 96 -1.83 2.21 -16.21
C ILE A 96 -2.04 0.69 -16.33
N LYS A 97 -3.01 0.12 -15.61
CA LYS A 97 -3.36 -1.32 -15.70
C LYS A 97 -3.83 -1.76 -17.10
N HIS A 98 -4.24 -0.79 -17.94
CA HIS A 98 -4.71 -1.02 -19.30
C HIS A 98 -3.64 -0.79 -20.37
N ILE A 99 -2.42 -0.42 -19.96
CA ILE A 99 -1.31 -0.14 -20.86
C ILE A 99 -0.36 -1.34 -20.87
N LYS A 100 -0.15 -1.92 -22.05
CA LYS A 100 0.89 -2.93 -22.25
C LYS A 100 2.25 -2.24 -22.32
N ASN A 101 3.23 -2.72 -21.55
CA ASN A 101 4.60 -2.20 -21.56
C ASN A 101 4.66 -0.66 -21.39
N PRO A 102 4.16 -0.09 -20.30
CA PRO A 102 4.18 1.36 -20.12
C PRO A 102 5.62 1.88 -20.04
N SER A 103 5.87 3.05 -20.67
CA SER A 103 7.15 3.76 -20.57
C SER A 103 7.45 4.17 -19.12
N GLU A 104 8.72 4.46 -18.80
CA GLU A 104 9.07 4.95 -17.45
C GLU A 104 8.36 6.26 -17.13
N THR A 105 8.15 7.13 -18.13
CA THR A 105 7.36 8.37 -17.98
C THR A 105 5.93 8.07 -17.53
N LEU A 106 5.28 7.11 -18.18
CA LEU A 106 3.91 6.70 -17.81
C LEU A 106 3.83 6.10 -16.41
N LYS A 107 4.81 5.24 -16.06
CA LYS A 107 4.91 4.67 -14.71
C LYS A 107 5.07 5.76 -13.66
N LEU A 108 5.96 6.72 -13.92
CA LEU A 108 6.22 7.85 -13.04
C LEU A 108 4.97 8.71 -12.83
N GLU A 109 4.30 9.11 -13.91
CA GLU A 109 3.08 9.89 -13.84
C GLU A 109 1.97 9.13 -13.10
N ALA A 110 1.78 7.83 -13.42
CA ALA A 110 0.76 7.02 -12.74
C ALA A 110 0.97 6.98 -11.20
N VAL A 111 2.20 6.78 -10.76
CA VAL A 111 2.54 6.72 -9.32
C VAL A 111 2.47 8.09 -8.67
N LYS A 112 2.86 9.18 -9.36
CA LYS A 112 2.71 10.56 -8.88
C LYS A 112 1.23 10.93 -8.62
N TYR A 113 0.34 10.53 -9.51
CA TYR A 113 -1.10 10.80 -9.35
C TYR A 113 -1.81 9.85 -8.39
N CYS A 114 -1.30 8.62 -8.25
CA CYS A 114 -1.85 7.64 -7.32
C CYS A 114 -0.76 6.63 -6.90
N CYS A 115 -0.24 6.75 -5.67
CA CYS A 115 0.80 5.84 -5.16
C CYS A 115 0.43 4.35 -5.27
N TYR A 116 -0.84 4.02 -5.16
CA TYR A 116 -1.31 2.64 -5.28
C TYR A 116 -1.31 2.09 -6.71
N ALA A 117 -1.08 2.94 -7.73
CA ALA A 117 -0.89 2.48 -9.11
C ALA A 117 0.36 1.57 -9.25
N ILE A 118 1.30 1.68 -8.30
CA ILE A 118 2.52 0.85 -8.24
C ILE A 118 2.22 -0.65 -8.24
N LYS A 119 1.04 -1.07 -7.76
CA LYS A 119 0.62 -2.49 -7.79
C LYS A 119 0.50 -3.09 -9.20
N HIS A 120 0.37 -2.24 -10.22
CA HIS A 120 0.26 -2.62 -11.63
C HIS A 120 1.59 -2.48 -12.39
N ILE A 121 2.67 -2.14 -11.69
CA ILE A 121 4.02 -2.01 -12.25
C ILE A 121 4.85 -3.22 -11.80
N GLU A 122 5.24 -4.04 -12.77
CA GLU A 122 6.17 -5.13 -12.47
C GLU A 122 7.58 -4.57 -12.23
N LYS A 123 8.23 -5.00 -11.16
CA LYS A 123 9.60 -4.60 -10.77
C LYS A 123 9.79 -3.07 -10.82
N PRO A 124 9.06 -2.31 -9.98
CA PRO A 124 9.21 -0.86 -9.95
C PRO A 124 10.64 -0.46 -9.54
N SER A 125 11.20 0.54 -10.22
CA SER A 125 12.50 1.11 -9.86
C SER A 125 12.49 1.65 -8.42
N GLU A 126 13.67 1.83 -7.81
CA GLU A 126 13.78 2.41 -6.46
C GLU A 126 13.13 3.80 -6.39
N GLU A 127 13.29 4.60 -7.45
CA GLU A 127 12.67 5.93 -7.53
C GLU A 127 11.14 5.84 -7.45
N LEU A 128 10.52 4.94 -8.23
CA LEU A 128 9.08 4.72 -8.19
C LEU A 128 8.61 4.21 -6.83
N GLN A 129 9.36 3.29 -6.22
CA GLN A 129 9.08 2.81 -4.87
C GLN A 129 9.09 3.96 -3.86
N LEU A 130 10.11 4.83 -3.91
CA LEU A 130 10.24 5.98 -3.02
C LEU A 130 9.10 6.99 -3.20
N ILE A 131 8.74 7.31 -4.45
CA ILE A 131 7.61 8.20 -4.72
C ILE A 131 6.32 7.64 -4.11
N ALA A 132 6.06 6.34 -4.31
CA ALA A 132 4.87 5.69 -3.78
C ALA A 132 4.83 5.73 -2.24
N VAL A 133 5.90 5.31 -1.56
CA VAL A 133 5.93 5.22 -0.09
C VAL A 133 6.01 6.59 0.59
N LYS A 134 6.57 7.61 -0.07
CA LYS A 134 6.55 9.00 0.43
C LYS A 134 5.15 9.60 0.42
N GLN A 135 4.32 9.24 -0.55
CA GLN A 135 2.91 9.65 -0.55
C GLN A 135 2.13 8.93 0.53
N ASP A 136 2.25 7.60 0.60
CA ASP A 136 1.62 6.77 1.61
C ASP A 136 2.51 5.54 1.91
N GLY A 137 3.04 5.44 3.15
CA GLY A 137 3.87 4.32 3.59
C GLY A 137 3.20 2.96 3.39
N THR A 138 1.86 2.90 3.43
CA THR A 138 1.13 1.64 3.20
C THR A 138 1.17 1.16 1.75
N ALA A 139 1.61 1.99 0.79
CA ALA A 139 1.82 1.57 -0.60
C ALA A 139 2.86 0.44 -0.71
N ILE A 140 3.74 0.29 0.29
CA ILE A 140 4.75 -0.78 0.34
C ILE A 140 4.14 -2.17 0.24
N LYS A 141 2.90 -2.38 0.67
CA LYS A 141 2.19 -3.67 0.58
C LYS A 141 2.04 -4.19 -0.86
N TYR A 142 2.14 -3.29 -1.85
CA TYR A 142 2.02 -3.62 -3.27
C TYR A 142 3.37 -3.82 -3.95
N ILE A 143 4.48 -3.63 -3.24
CA ILE A 143 5.84 -3.80 -3.74
C ILE A 143 6.34 -5.18 -3.29
N LYS A 144 6.57 -6.10 -4.24
CA LYS A 144 6.97 -7.48 -3.92
C LYS A 144 8.32 -7.55 -3.22
N GLU A 145 9.28 -6.77 -3.70
CA GLU A 145 10.66 -6.72 -3.22
C GLU A 145 11.05 -5.25 -2.97
N PRO A 146 10.62 -4.67 -1.84
CA PRO A 146 10.92 -3.28 -1.54
C PRO A 146 12.41 -3.11 -1.22
N THR A 147 13.05 -2.10 -1.82
CA THR A 147 14.43 -1.74 -1.50
C THR A 147 14.56 -1.33 -0.03
N GLN A 148 15.77 -1.42 0.52
CA GLN A 148 16.00 -1.04 1.93
C GLN A 148 15.60 0.41 2.19
N ILE A 149 15.84 1.32 1.24
CA ILE A 149 15.50 2.73 1.36
C ILE A 149 13.99 2.90 1.36
N ALA A 150 13.27 2.20 0.47
CA ALA A 150 11.80 2.23 0.44
C ALA A 150 11.19 1.66 1.74
N GLN A 151 11.78 0.59 2.31
CA GLN A 151 11.35 0.05 3.61
C GLN A 151 11.45 1.09 4.71
N LEU A 152 12.61 1.76 4.82
CA LEU A 152 12.85 2.78 5.84
C LEU A 152 11.90 3.98 5.69
N GLU A 153 11.72 4.46 4.46
CA GLU A 153 10.83 5.59 4.20
C GLU A 153 9.35 5.25 4.52
N ALA A 154 8.89 4.06 4.14
CA ALA A 154 7.55 3.58 4.49
C ALA A 154 7.34 3.51 6.01
N ILE A 155 8.33 2.99 6.74
CA ILE A 155 8.30 2.85 8.20
C ILE A 155 8.31 4.22 8.90
N ARG A 156 9.09 5.17 8.41
CA ARG A 156 9.10 6.55 8.96
C ARG A 156 7.74 7.23 8.80
N LYS A 157 7.06 6.97 7.69
CA LYS A 157 5.68 7.47 7.47
C LYS A 157 4.67 6.76 8.36
N ASN A 158 4.82 5.44 8.51
CA ASN A 158 3.93 4.63 9.31
C ASN A 158 4.68 3.38 9.81
N PRO A 159 5.02 3.27 11.11
CA PRO A 159 5.72 2.10 11.66
C PRO A 159 5.01 0.78 11.39
N ASP A 160 3.67 0.79 11.35
CA ASP A 160 2.86 -0.39 11.05
C ASP A 160 3.02 -0.90 9.60
N ALA A 161 3.67 -0.12 8.72
CA ALA A 161 4.00 -0.58 7.37
C ALA A 161 4.86 -1.85 7.38
N ILE A 162 5.61 -2.09 8.47
CA ILE A 162 6.47 -3.29 8.62
C ILE A 162 5.69 -4.60 8.46
N LYS A 163 4.41 -4.65 8.85
CA LYS A 163 3.55 -5.84 8.70
C LYS A 163 3.35 -6.27 7.24
N HIS A 164 3.59 -5.36 6.31
CA HIS A 164 3.46 -5.60 4.87
C HIS A 164 4.79 -5.97 4.21
N ILE A 165 5.91 -5.95 4.94
CA ILE A 165 7.24 -6.28 4.43
C ILE A 165 7.55 -7.74 4.79
N LYS A 166 7.62 -8.60 3.78
CA LYS A 166 7.83 -10.06 3.98
C LYS A 166 9.13 -10.36 4.72
N ASN A 167 10.22 -9.70 4.33
CA ASN A 167 11.56 -9.86 4.92
C ASN A 167 12.12 -8.47 5.25
N PRO A 168 11.73 -7.84 6.37
CA PRO A 168 12.23 -6.53 6.73
C PRO A 168 13.73 -6.60 7.06
N SER A 169 14.51 -5.65 6.51
CA SER A 169 15.93 -5.52 6.83
C SER A 169 16.12 -5.23 8.33
N ILE A 170 17.30 -5.57 8.88
CA ILE A 170 17.60 -5.30 10.30
C ILE A 170 17.43 -3.80 10.62
N LYS A 171 17.84 -2.92 9.70
CA LYS A 171 17.66 -1.47 9.86
C LYS A 171 16.17 -1.08 9.90
N ALA A 172 15.36 -1.70 9.04
CA ALA A 172 13.91 -1.48 9.00
C ALA A 172 13.23 -1.96 10.29
N GLN A 173 13.61 -3.14 10.78
CA GLN A 173 13.12 -3.66 12.06
C GLN A 173 13.43 -2.71 13.22
N LEU A 174 14.70 -2.28 13.31
CA LEU A 174 15.15 -1.38 14.37
C LEU A 174 14.43 -0.02 14.32
N GLU A 175 14.32 0.58 13.13
CA GLU A 175 13.62 1.85 12.94
C GLU A 175 12.14 1.76 13.32
N ALA A 176 11.46 0.68 12.90
CA ALA A 176 10.05 0.45 13.24
C ALA A 176 9.84 0.33 14.75
N VAL A 177 10.70 -0.46 15.43
CA VAL A 177 10.61 -0.66 16.89
C VAL A 177 10.96 0.62 17.65
N LYS A 178 11.91 1.42 17.17
CA LYS A 178 12.23 2.75 17.78
C LYS A 178 11.02 3.66 17.75
N LEU A 179 10.29 3.68 16.65
CA LEU A 179 9.12 4.54 16.48
C LEU A 179 7.89 4.00 17.24
N ASN A 180 7.73 2.67 17.25
CA ASN A 180 6.63 2.01 17.97
C ASN A 180 7.04 0.58 18.36
N LYS A 181 7.38 0.37 19.64
CA LYS A 181 7.78 -0.96 20.13
C LYS A 181 6.74 -2.05 19.90
N SER A 182 5.45 -1.71 19.85
CA SER A 182 4.36 -2.68 19.67
C SER A 182 4.37 -3.36 18.30
N VAL A 183 5.05 -2.78 17.29
CA VAL A 183 5.16 -3.40 15.96
C VAL A 183 6.02 -4.66 15.96
N LEU A 184 6.72 -4.97 17.07
CA LEU A 184 7.49 -6.20 17.23
C LEU A 184 6.63 -7.44 16.96
N ILE A 185 5.34 -7.40 17.28
CA ILE A 185 4.37 -8.49 17.03
C ILE A 185 4.25 -8.84 15.53
N TYR A 186 4.50 -7.88 14.65
CA TYR A 186 4.40 -8.08 13.19
C TYR A 186 5.69 -8.65 12.58
N ILE A 187 6.79 -8.72 13.35
CA ILE A 187 8.08 -9.19 12.86
C ILE A 187 8.22 -10.68 13.20
N LYS A 188 8.14 -11.55 12.19
CA LYS A 188 8.14 -13.02 12.38
C LYS A 188 9.40 -13.52 13.12
N ASN A 189 10.57 -12.99 12.77
CA ASN A 189 11.86 -13.32 13.39
C ASN A 189 12.60 -12.01 13.67
N PRO A 190 12.30 -11.32 14.79
CA PRO A 190 12.96 -10.07 15.11
C PRO A 190 14.45 -10.28 15.41
N SER A 191 15.30 -9.44 14.82
CA SER A 191 16.73 -9.43 15.10
C SER A 191 17.01 -9.11 16.57
N ILE A 192 18.13 -9.59 17.11
CA ILE A 192 18.52 -9.29 18.50
C ILE A 192 18.54 -7.78 18.75
N LYS A 193 19.01 -6.98 17.77
CA LYS A 193 18.99 -5.51 17.89
C LYS A 193 17.58 -4.94 18.05
N ALA A 194 16.62 -5.44 17.30
CA ALA A 194 15.21 -5.02 17.42
C ALA A 194 14.59 -5.49 18.74
N GLN A 195 14.90 -6.70 19.19
CA GLN A 195 14.46 -7.23 20.48
C GLN A 195 15.00 -6.37 21.63
N LEU A 196 16.30 -6.08 21.64
CA LEU A 196 16.95 -5.23 22.66
C LEU A 196 16.33 -3.82 22.69
N GLU A 197 16.10 -3.22 21.53
CA GLU A 197 15.45 -1.91 21.44
C GLU A 197 14.05 -1.94 22.07
N ALA A 198 13.27 -2.98 21.76
CA ALA A 198 11.90 -3.11 22.29
C ALA A 198 11.90 -3.25 23.82
N VAL A 199 12.75 -4.14 24.38
CA VAL A 199 12.79 -4.36 25.83
C VAL A 199 13.41 -3.20 26.60
N LYS A 200 14.29 -2.41 25.99
CA LYS A 200 14.80 -1.16 26.55
C LYS A 200 13.71 -0.09 26.70
N GLN A 201 12.76 -0.06 25.77
CA GLN A 201 11.60 0.86 25.87
C GLN A 201 10.53 0.34 26.84
N CYS A 202 10.37 -0.98 26.93
CA CYS A 202 9.39 -1.62 27.80
C CYS A 202 9.78 -3.06 28.08
N GLY A 203 10.29 -3.36 29.26
CA GLY A 203 10.78 -4.70 29.64
C GLY A 203 9.72 -5.79 29.51
N THR A 204 8.46 -5.47 29.83
CA THR A 204 7.37 -6.46 29.76
C THR A 204 7.02 -6.89 28.33
N ILE A 205 7.42 -6.14 27.30
CA ILE A 205 7.18 -6.53 25.90
C ILE A 205 7.88 -7.84 25.51
N ILE A 206 8.77 -8.35 26.37
CA ILE A 206 9.48 -9.63 26.19
C ILE A 206 8.52 -10.80 25.95
N TYR A 207 7.26 -10.71 26.39
CA TYR A 207 6.24 -11.73 26.15
C TYR A 207 5.98 -11.99 24.64
N LEU A 208 6.29 -10.99 23.76
CA LEU A 208 6.18 -11.12 22.31
C LEU A 208 7.36 -11.87 21.68
N ILE A 209 8.46 -12.07 22.43
CA ILE A 209 9.69 -12.61 21.90
C ILE A 209 9.75 -14.13 22.18
N LYS A 210 9.79 -14.92 21.10
CA LYS A 210 10.02 -16.36 21.23
C LYS A 210 11.48 -16.62 21.56
N ASN A 211 11.75 -17.33 22.69
CA ASN A 211 13.07 -17.76 23.09
C ASN A 211 14.11 -16.62 23.11
N PRO A 212 13.89 -15.56 23.90
CA PRO A 212 14.83 -14.46 23.99
C PRO A 212 16.19 -14.94 24.53
N CYS A 213 17.30 -14.50 23.93
CA CYS A 213 18.63 -14.81 24.43
C CYS A 213 18.88 -14.11 25.79
N GLU A 214 19.91 -14.56 26.53
CA GLU A 214 20.25 -14.04 27.86
C GLU A 214 20.37 -12.51 27.88
N GLU A 215 21.04 -11.93 26.89
CA GLU A 215 21.23 -10.48 26.77
C GLU A 215 19.89 -9.74 26.72
N VAL A 216 18.92 -10.27 25.94
CA VAL A 216 17.57 -9.67 25.85
C VAL A 216 16.79 -9.84 27.14
N GLN A 217 16.91 -11.03 27.79
CA GLN A 217 16.28 -11.28 29.07
C GLN A 217 16.80 -10.32 30.15
N LEU A 218 18.13 -10.14 30.26
CA LEU A 218 18.76 -9.20 31.19
C LEU A 218 18.33 -7.76 30.92
N ALA A 219 18.33 -7.34 29.66
CA ALA A 219 17.87 -5.99 29.29
C ALA A 219 16.41 -5.76 29.71
N ALA A 220 15.53 -6.76 29.55
CA ALA A 220 14.15 -6.68 30.00
C ALA A 220 14.03 -6.53 31.51
N ILE A 221 14.79 -7.33 32.28
CA ILE A 221 14.83 -7.26 33.77
C ILE A 221 15.44 -5.94 34.25
N HIS A 222 16.44 -5.42 33.57
CA HIS A 222 17.03 -4.12 33.88
C HIS A 222 16.04 -2.97 33.71
N ASN A 223 15.19 -3.05 32.67
CA ASN A 223 14.13 -2.07 32.47
C ASN A 223 12.96 -2.25 33.47
N ASN A 224 12.51 -3.50 33.65
CA ASN A 224 11.42 -3.83 34.55
C ASN A 224 11.59 -5.24 35.11
N VAL A 225 11.92 -5.36 36.41
CA VAL A 225 12.15 -6.64 37.09
C VAL A 225 10.91 -7.54 37.06
N GLU A 226 9.70 -6.99 37.02
CA GLU A 226 8.44 -7.75 36.90
C GLU A 226 8.28 -8.47 35.54
N ALA A 227 9.12 -8.15 34.56
CA ALA A 227 9.16 -8.87 33.27
C ALA A 227 9.53 -10.37 33.44
N ILE A 228 10.06 -10.76 34.59
CA ILE A 228 10.37 -12.17 34.90
C ILE A 228 9.16 -13.08 34.73
N LYS A 229 7.95 -12.61 35.00
CA LYS A 229 6.70 -13.38 34.83
C LYS A 229 6.43 -13.77 33.37
N ASP A 230 6.99 -13.02 32.45
CA ASP A 230 6.79 -13.16 30.99
C ASP A 230 7.94 -13.97 30.34
N ILE A 231 8.99 -14.34 31.10
CA ILE A 231 10.13 -15.14 30.65
C ILE A 231 9.89 -16.60 31.00
N LYS A 232 9.65 -17.44 29.99
CA LYS A 232 9.36 -18.87 30.22
C LYS A 232 10.53 -19.65 30.81
N ASN A 233 11.73 -19.40 30.30
CA ASN A 233 12.97 -20.09 30.71
C ASN A 233 14.05 -19.06 31.03
N PRO A 234 14.01 -18.42 32.23
CA PRO A 234 15.04 -17.47 32.61
C PRO A 234 16.38 -18.19 32.84
N THR A 235 17.46 -17.65 32.29
CA THR A 235 18.82 -18.21 32.54
C THR A 235 19.21 -18.02 34.00
N PRO A 236 20.16 -18.83 34.54
CA PRO A 236 20.61 -18.67 35.92
C PRO A 236 21.04 -17.26 36.26
N LYS A 237 21.75 -16.58 35.37
CA LYS A 237 22.18 -15.20 35.53
C LYS A 237 21.00 -14.20 35.66
N VAL A 238 19.95 -14.42 34.85
CA VAL A 238 18.72 -13.62 34.91
C VAL A 238 17.98 -13.86 36.21
N GLN A 239 17.90 -15.12 36.66
CA GLN A 239 17.29 -15.48 37.96
C GLN A 239 17.97 -14.79 39.12
N VAL A 240 19.29 -14.80 39.16
CA VAL A 240 20.13 -14.15 40.16
C VAL A 240 19.89 -12.62 40.14
N GLU A 241 19.88 -12.02 38.96
CA GLU A 241 19.66 -10.56 38.85
C GLU A 241 18.27 -10.16 39.35
N VAL A 242 17.24 -10.97 39.10
CA VAL A 242 15.88 -10.75 39.60
C VAL A 242 15.84 -10.76 41.14
N VAL A 243 16.40 -11.80 41.77
CA VAL A 243 16.33 -11.96 43.23
C VAL A 243 17.22 -10.96 43.97
N LYS A 244 18.32 -10.53 43.37
CA LYS A 244 19.12 -9.40 43.92
C LYS A 244 18.32 -8.10 44.01
N ARG A 245 17.44 -7.85 43.05
CA ARG A 245 16.62 -6.63 43.01
C ARG A 245 15.34 -6.75 43.81
N LYS A 246 14.67 -7.91 43.74
CA LYS A 246 13.42 -8.20 44.43
C LYS A 246 13.38 -9.67 44.87
N PRO A 247 13.86 -10.04 46.08
CA PRO A 247 13.93 -11.41 46.58
C PRO A 247 12.60 -12.16 46.49
N GLN A 248 11.48 -11.48 46.76
CA GLN A 248 10.15 -12.09 46.74
C GLN A 248 9.73 -12.59 45.36
N LEU A 249 10.36 -12.15 44.26
CA LEU A 249 10.04 -12.60 42.89
C LEU A 249 10.57 -14.01 42.61
N ILE A 250 11.34 -14.63 43.52
CA ILE A 250 11.74 -16.04 43.40
C ILE A 250 10.50 -16.94 43.20
N LYS A 251 9.38 -16.60 43.79
CA LYS A 251 8.11 -17.32 43.68
C LYS A 251 7.54 -17.33 42.23
N ARG A 252 8.02 -16.43 41.39
CA ARG A 252 7.64 -16.34 39.99
C ARG A 252 8.51 -17.17 39.07
N ILE A 253 9.64 -17.68 39.57
CA ILE A 253 10.58 -18.51 38.81
C ILE A 253 10.21 -19.98 39.00
N LYS A 254 9.85 -20.68 37.92
CA LYS A 254 9.35 -22.05 37.98
C LYS A 254 10.38 -23.05 38.54
N ASN A 255 11.66 -22.93 38.16
CA ASN A 255 12.75 -23.77 38.62
C ASN A 255 13.94 -22.87 38.95
N PRO A 256 13.99 -22.28 40.19
CA PRO A 256 15.07 -21.39 40.57
C PRO A 256 16.36 -22.15 40.79
N CYS A 257 17.48 -21.61 40.28
CA CYS A 257 18.81 -22.16 40.49
C CYS A 257 19.23 -21.98 41.95
N GLU A 258 20.20 -22.78 42.43
CA GLU A 258 20.64 -22.79 43.83
C GLU A 258 21.14 -21.40 44.26
N GLU A 259 21.92 -20.71 43.43
CA GLU A 259 22.42 -19.38 43.75
C GLU A 259 21.27 -18.38 43.98
N ALA A 260 20.23 -18.41 43.12
CA ALA A 260 19.06 -17.57 43.26
C ALA A 260 18.28 -17.87 44.57
N LYS A 261 18.17 -19.15 44.97
CA LYS A 261 17.54 -19.57 46.22
C LYS A 261 18.27 -19.02 47.44
N ILE A 262 19.62 -19.14 47.43
CA ILE A 262 20.46 -18.62 48.51
C ILE A 262 20.30 -17.12 48.67
N ILE A 263 20.42 -16.36 47.57
CA ILE A 263 20.32 -14.90 47.58
C ILE A 263 18.92 -14.46 48.02
N ALA A 264 17.87 -15.13 47.58
CA ALA A 264 16.50 -14.81 47.98
C ALA A 264 16.24 -15.03 49.45
N LYS A 265 16.87 -16.05 50.10
CA LYS A 265 16.81 -16.29 51.55
C LYS A 265 17.51 -15.18 52.32
N ILE A 266 18.68 -14.76 51.87
CA ILE A 266 19.47 -13.70 52.57
C ILE A 266 18.77 -12.35 52.44
N GLY A 267 18.23 -12.03 51.29
CA GLY A 267 17.57 -10.74 50.99
C GLY A 267 16.11 -10.65 51.48
N GLY A 268 15.52 -11.74 51.97
CA GLY A 268 14.16 -11.81 52.51
C GLY A 268 14.09 -11.81 54.03
N LEU A 269 15.24 -11.75 54.66
CA LEU A 269 15.41 -11.53 56.11
C LEU A 269 15.50 -10.02 56.41
#